data_6b63318128eb3edc8707f2a64adc069c
#
_entry.id   6b63318128eb3edc8707f2a64adc069c
#
_cell.length_a   1.000
_cell.length_b   1.000
_cell.length_c   1.000
_cell.angle_alpha   90.00
_cell.angle_beta   90.00
_cell.angle_gamma   90.00
#
_symmetry.space_group_name_H-M   'P 1'
#
loop_
_entity.id
_entity.type
_entity.pdbx_description
1 polymer ?
#
loop_
_entity_poly.entity_id
_entity_poly.type
_entity_poly.pdbx_seq_one_letter_code
_entity_poly.pdbx_strand_id
1 'polypeptide(L)'
;MKKSVSRTVAMALAACMTVGTLAACGSSSSSSPAESTSASSAATSTESGTPDYSSEDPLNIRIYLSDNATLPYKEDWLTFTEVQKRCNVNLDVEAIPIADYSTKVSLALNTGENVPDVILYQSTTGENASLALNGALVPISDYSDWTPNFNARVEEMGLQDDVNQLNLQDGKRYYMPSLTDKSFYDGGLILREDYLEEKGFDAPKTFDDLYEILKAYKQDHPDSYPLTILAGPRVLFRMTMPSYGISVGKNSADGSYVLSYDYANKEHFAGAIDDKAKQYFAFLSKLYAEGLLDPEMADPIDGDKWSQKMATGASMATYAYYDQIGGVEAATEIDGFKLQMYAPLEGPGGAHHQPKSRTGSGIMFPAKTAERDDFERIVRTIDEMFYSEENAKLWCLGVEGETYTMDGDKIVYSDEIVNSADGIYKSMQLKYGCGSDVTQMVWINAREMSKYDENYAEINSQVAAMPDAIQSVPPTPQFDDLTAEDAASLRTPLGDTFEVWADAFITGKKSTDTDWDAYVAEMKNLSIDEYLQMYNDNK
;
A
#
# COMPACT_ATOMS: atom_id res chain seq x y z
N MET A 1 -45.86 13.06 33.53
CA MET A 1 -46.79 11.95 33.91
C MET A 1 -46.16 10.67 33.34
N LYS A 2 -45.50 10.01 34.16
CA LYS A 2 -45.49 8.65 34.72
C LYS A 2 -46.29 7.61 33.94
N LYS A 3 -45.60 6.53 33.48
CA LYS A 3 -45.76 5.10 33.87
C LYS A 3 -44.85 4.28 32.92
N SER A 4 -43.76 3.76 33.26
CA SER A 4 -43.30 2.54 33.95
C SER A 4 -44.26 1.35 33.91
N VAL A 5 -43.87 0.25 33.24
CA VAL A 5 -44.15 -1.11 33.66
C VAL A 5 -43.00 -2.04 33.25
N SER A 6 -42.41 -2.62 34.26
CA SER A 6 -41.45 -3.71 34.34
C SER A 6 -42.15 -5.07 34.42
N ARG A 7 -41.48 -6.17 34.06
CA ARG A 7 -41.40 -7.51 34.68
C ARG A 7 -41.13 -8.60 33.64
N THR A 8 -40.00 -9.19 33.64
CA THR A 8 -39.38 -10.27 34.46
C THR A 8 -40.12 -11.62 34.45
N VAL A 9 -39.36 -12.67 34.38
CA VAL A 9 -39.50 -14.09 34.80
C VAL A 9 -39.21 -15.06 33.63
N ALA A 10 -38.42 -16.10 33.71
CA ALA A 10 -37.40 -16.69 34.54
C ALA A 10 -37.12 -18.09 33.93
N MET A 11 -35.88 -18.51 34.07
CA MET A 11 -35.29 -19.84 34.19
C MET A 11 -36.14 -21.11 33.96
N ALA A 12 -35.53 -22.09 33.23
CA ALA A 12 -35.41 -23.46 33.77
C ALA A 12 -34.26 -24.24 33.11
N LEU A 13 -33.39 -24.76 33.94
CA LEU A 13 -32.34 -25.74 33.72
C LEU A 13 -32.93 -27.12 33.33
N ALA A 14 -32.16 -27.90 32.54
CA ALA A 14 -32.00 -29.34 32.85
C ALA A 14 -30.73 -29.88 32.19
N ALA A 15 -29.82 -30.32 33.01
CA ALA A 15 -28.65 -31.12 32.71
C ALA A 15 -29.01 -32.58 32.54
N CYS A 16 -28.33 -33.30 31.68
CA CYS A 16 -28.13 -34.75 31.83
C CYS A 16 -26.76 -35.17 31.30
N MET A 17 -25.93 -35.55 32.24
CA MET A 17 -24.71 -36.34 32.05
C MET A 17 -25.10 -37.79 31.78
N THR A 18 -24.32 -38.51 30.96
CA THR A 18 -23.96 -39.89 31.22
C THR A 18 -22.61 -40.26 30.63
N VAL A 19 -21.85 -40.84 31.47
CA VAL A 19 -20.51 -41.40 31.49
C VAL A 19 -20.55 -42.85 30.96
N GLY A 20 -19.42 -43.31 30.43
CA GLY A 20 -19.16 -44.75 30.20
C GLY A 20 -17.85 -44.91 29.44
N THR A 21 -16.80 -44.99 29.98
CA THR A 21 -15.78 -45.87 30.59
C THR A 21 -15.36 -47.10 29.76
N LEU A 22 -14.06 -47.08 29.41
CA LEU A 22 -12.96 -48.06 29.65
C LEU A 22 -12.99 -49.46 29.03
N ALA A 23 -11.92 -49.81 28.35
CA ALA A 23 -10.90 -50.83 28.70
C ALA A 23 -10.02 -51.08 27.47
N ALA A 24 -8.77 -50.96 27.44
CA ALA A 24 -7.58 -51.41 28.14
C ALA A 24 -7.02 -52.77 27.67
N CYS A 25 -5.69 -52.79 27.45
CA CYS A 25 -4.73 -53.89 27.48
C CYS A 25 -4.60 -54.71 26.19
N GLY A 26 -3.44 -55.07 25.74
CA GLY A 26 -2.06 -54.99 26.22
C GLY A 26 -1.10 -55.72 25.29
N SER A 27 0.13 -55.26 25.27
CA SER A 27 1.45 -55.90 25.19
C SER A 27 1.64 -57.15 24.29
N SER A 28 2.67 -57.30 23.48
CA SER A 28 4.10 -57.27 23.69
C SER A 28 4.84 -57.83 22.48
N SER A 29 6.00 -57.20 22.19
CA SER A 29 7.31 -57.77 21.79
C SER A 29 7.47 -58.60 20.51
N SER A 30 8.31 -58.26 19.57
CA SER A 30 9.74 -58.45 19.50
C SER A 30 10.28 -58.43 18.05
N SER A 31 11.46 -57.81 17.92
CA SER A 31 12.60 -58.06 17.04
C SER A 31 12.52 -57.82 15.54
N SER A 32 13.38 -56.94 15.13
CA SER A 32 14.02 -56.63 13.82
C SER A 32 14.65 -57.87 13.15
N PRO A 33 15.20 -57.78 11.89
CA PRO A 33 15.74 -56.60 11.19
C PRO A 33 15.47 -56.54 9.66
N ALA A 34 15.68 -55.30 9.16
CA ALA A 34 16.26 -54.86 7.88
C ALA A 34 15.81 -55.48 6.55
N GLU A 35 15.28 -54.59 5.72
CA GLU A 35 15.79 -54.38 4.36
C GLU A 35 15.37 -53.00 3.84
N SER A 36 16.37 -52.26 3.37
CA SER A 36 16.26 -50.96 2.77
C SER A 36 15.66 -51.05 1.37
N THR A 37 14.50 -50.45 1.16
CA THR A 37 14.08 -50.04 -0.17
C THR A 37 13.68 -48.56 -0.09
N SER A 38 14.46 -47.73 -0.77
CA SER A 38 14.20 -46.34 -1.05
C SER A 38 12.88 -46.21 -1.81
N ALA A 39 11.81 -45.83 -1.11
CA ALA A 39 10.60 -45.33 -1.73
C ALA A 39 10.74 -43.83 -1.87
N SER A 40 10.96 -43.38 -3.10
CA SER A 40 10.72 -42.02 -3.56
C SER A 40 9.33 -41.61 -3.11
N SER A 41 9.25 -40.70 -2.14
CA SER A 41 8.01 -39.96 -1.85
C SER A 41 7.74 -39.05 -3.03
N ALA A 42 6.89 -39.49 -3.94
CA ALA A 42 6.21 -38.59 -4.85
C ALA A 42 5.42 -37.59 -3.98
N ALA A 43 5.85 -36.33 -3.97
CA ALA A 43 5.02 -35.24 -3.53
C ALA A 43 3.74 -35.30 -4.38
N THR A 44 2.65 -35.61 -3.75
CA THR A 44 1.33 -35.46 -4.33
C THR A 44 1.11 -33.95 -4.44
N SER A 45 1.35 -33.38 -5.63
CA SER A 45 0.80 -32.10 -5.98
C SER A 45 -0.71 -32.22 -5.86
N THR A 46 -1.31 -31.62 -4.86
CA THR A 46 -2.73 -31.31 -4.85
C THR A 46 -2.96 -30.43 -6.07
N GLU A 47 -3.51 -31.00 -7.16
CA GLU A 47 -4.11 -30.21 -8.22
C GLU A 47 -5.12 -29.26 -7.55
N SER A 48 -4.85 -27.98 -7.57
CA SER A 48 -5.82 -26.95 -7.25
C SER A 48 -6.87 -27.00 -8.37
N GLY A 49 -7.96 -27.72 -8.11
CA GLY A 49 -8.94 -28.01 -9.14
C GLY A 49 -9.84 -26.83 -9.43
N THR A 50 -9.33 -25.80 -10.10
CA THR A 50 -10.20 -24.87 -10.81
C THR A 50 -10.87 -25.63 -11.95
N PRO A 51 -12.21 -25.67 -12.05
CA PRO A 51 -12.89 -26.35 -13.15
C PRO A 51 -12.43 -25.75 -14.49
N ASP A 52 -12.14 -26.60 -15.46
CA ASP A 52 -11.81 -26.18 -16.82
C ASP A 52 -13.09 -25.76 -17.57
N TYR A 53 -13.27 -24.46 -17.73
CA TYR A 53 -14.39 -23.85 -18.46
C TYR A 53 -14.07 -23.60 -19.95
N SER A 54 -12.94 -24.06 -20.48
CA SER A 54 -12.50 -23.79 -21.85
C SER A 54 -13.46 -24.31 -22.94
N SER A 55 -14.26 -25.33 -22.62
CA SER A 55 -15.27 -25.90 -23.51
C SER A 55 -16.65 -25.25 -23.41
N GLU A 56 -16.85 -24.32 -22.51
CA GLU A 56 -18.10 -23.60 -22.31
C GLU A 56 -18.15 -22.32 -23.15
N ASP A 57 -19.35 -21.71 -23.28
CA ASP A 57 -19.46 -20.37 -23.84
C ASP A 57 -18.71 -19.36 -22.97
N PRO A 58 -18.08 -18.33 -23.55
CA PRO A 58 -17.38 -17.29 -22.78
C PRO A 58 -18.29 -16.67 -21.72
N LEU A 59 -17.77 -16.53 -20.50
CA LEU A 59 -18.48 -15.85 -19.42
C LEU A 59 -18.49 -14.35 -19.64
N ASN A 60 -19.65 -13.70 -19.54
CA ASN A 60 -19.76 -12.25 -19.67
C ASN A 60 -19.77 -11.62 -18.28
N ILE A 61 -18.83 -10.72 -18.01
CA ILE A 61 -18.67 -10.02 -16.72
C ILE A 61 -18.60 -8.52 -16.98
N ARG A 62 -19.46 -7.75 -16.33
CA ARG A 62 -19.39 -6.29 -16.31
C ARG A 62 -18.56 -5.83 -15.13
N ILE A 63 -17.57 -4.98 -15.40
CA ILE A 63 -16.57 -4.51 -14.41
C ILE A 63 -16.58 -2.99 -14.32
N TYR A 64 -16.56 -2.46 -13.10
CA TYR A 64 -16.15 -1.08 -12.83
C TYR A 64 -14.65 -1.03 -12.58
N LEU A 65 -13.96 -0.17 -13.32
CA LEU A 65 -12.53 0.04 -13.24
C LEU A 65 -12.24 1.53 -13.02
N SER A 66 -11.37 1.83 -12.05
CA SER A 66 -10.88 3.20 -11.83
C SER A 66 -9.92 3.60 -12.94
N ASP A 67 -10.18 4.73 -13.61
CA ASP A 67 -9.40 5.23 -14.72
C ASP A 67 -8.58 6.45 -14.33
N ASN A 68 -7.29 6.44 -14.68
CA ASN A 68 -6.37 7.53 -14.40
C ASN A 68 -6.05 8.29 -15.70
N ALA A 69 -6.27 9.59 -15.71
CA ALA A 69 -6.03 10.44 -16.90
C ALA A 69 -4.57 10.39 -17.43
N THR A 70 -3.60 10.11 -16.55
CA THR A 70 -2.18 9.96 -16.96
C THR A 70 -1.84 8.56 -17.48
N LEU A 71 -2.68 7.56 -17.18
CA LEU A 71 -2.54 6.16 -17.58
C LEU A 71 -3.91 5.61 -18.00
N PRO A 72 -4.55 6.18 -19.04
CA PRO A 72 -5.94 5.86 -19.37
C PRO A 72 -6.08 4.42 -19.85
N TYR A 73 -7.14 3.77 -19.39
CA TYR A 73 -7.51 2.43 -19.82
C TYR A 73 -7.63 2.32 -21.34
N LYS A 74 -7.18 1.20 -21.88
CA LYS A 74 -7.38 0.84 -23.29
C LYS A 74 -7.88 -0.60 -23.37
N GLU A 75 -8.94 -0.77 -24.14
CA GLU A 75 -9.59 -2.07 -24.36
C GLU A 75 -8.65 -3.10 -25.03
N ASP A 76 -7.71 -2.63 -25.85
CA ASP A 76 -6.76 -3.44 -26.60
C ASP A 76 -5.44 -3.71 -25.87
N TRP A 77 -5.32 -3.38 -24.58
CA TRP A 77 -4.13 -3.73 -23.81
C TRP A 77 -3.86 -5.24 -23.84
N LEU A 78 -2.60 -5.59 -23.99
CA LEU A 78 -2.13 -6.98 -24.04
C LEU A 78 -2.62 -7.79 -22.83
N THR A 79 -2.53 -7.22 -21.62
CA THR A 79 -2.98 -7.90 -20.39
C THR A 79 -4.45 -8.25 -20.44
N PHE A 80 -5.32 -7.32 -20.89
CA PHE A 80 -6.77 -7.55 -20.97
C PHE A 80 -7.13 -8.55 -22.07
N THR A 81 -6.49 -8.46 -23.24
CA THR A 81 -6.75 -9.37 -24.34
C THR A 81 -6.31 -10.80 -24.02
N GLU A 82 -5.12 -10.95 -23.40
CA GLU A 82 -4.61 -12.28 -23.04
C GLU A 82 -5.36 -12.90 -21.84
N VAL A 83 -5.70 -12.14 -20.80
CA VAL A 83 -6.45 -12.72 -19.67
C VAL A 83 -7.85 -13.17 -20.07
N GLN A 84 -8.54 -12.40 -20.94
CA GLN A 84 -9.84 -12.80 -21.47
C GLN A 84 -9.77 -14.12 -22.23
N LYS A 85 -8.74 -14.28 -23.06
CA LYS A 85 -8.50 -15.50 -23.82
C LYS A 85 -8.15 -16.68 -22.91
N ARG A 86 -7.28 -16.50 -21.91
CA ARG A 86 -6.88 -17.57 -20.99
C ARG A 86 -8.01 -18.04 -20.11
N CYS A 87 -8.83 -17.12 -19.62
CA CYS A 87 -9.91 -17.43 -18.68
C CYS A 87 -11.27 -17.63 -19.35
N ASN A 88 -11.35 -17.64 -20.68
CA ASN A 88 -12.59 -17.78 -21.47
C ASN A 88 -13.70 -16.84 -21.00
N VAL A 89 -13.38 -15.52 -20.93
CA VAL A 89 -14.26 -14.47 -20.43
C VAL A 89 -14.31 -13.29 -21.39
N ASN A 90 -15.47 -12.64 -21.50
CA ASN A 90 -15.66 -11.34 -22.13
C ASN A 90 -15.88 -10.31 -21.03
N LEU A 91 -15.05 -9.26 -21.00
CA LEU A 91 -15.13 -8.18 -20.03
C LEU A 91 -15.81 -6.96 -20.64
N ASP A 92 -16.94 -6.55 -20.06
CA ASP A 92 -17.59 -5.25 -20.30
C ASP A 92 -17.05 -4.26 -19.26
N VAL A 93 -15.98 -3.52 -19.63
CA VAL A 93 -15.28 -2.63 -18.71
C VAL A 93 -15.83 -1.22 -18.80
N GLU A 94 -16.40 -0.74 -17.70
CA GLU A 94 -16.75 0.66 -17.53
C GLU A 94 -15.60 1.37 -16.79
N ALA A 95 -14.74 2.05 -17.54
CA ALA A 95 -13.64 2.86 -17.03
C ALA A 95 -14.19 4.21 -16.52
N ILE A 96 -14.02 4.48 -15.23
CA ILE A 96 -14.58 5.63 -14.54
C ILE A 96 -13.44 6.51 -14.03
N PRO A 97 -13.42 7.83 -14.33
CA PRO A 97 -12.38 8.72 -13.83
C PRO A 97 -12.18 8.57 -12.32
N ILE A 98 -10.93 8.48 -11.88
CA ILE A 98 -10.58 8.21 -10.46
C ILE A 98 -11.23 9.21 -9.49
N ALA A 99 -11.40 10.47 -9.92
CA ALA A 99 -12.04 11.51 -9.11
C ALA A 99 -13.53 11.22 -8.82
N ASP A 100 -14.21 10.48 -9.71
CA ASP A 100 -15.65 10.17 -9.63
C ASP A 100 -15.90 8.74 -9.16
N TYR A 101 -14.84 7.91 -9.09
CA TYR A 101 -14.95 6.47 -8.96
C TYR A 101 -15.69 6.05 -7.68
N SER A 102 -15.23 6.51 -6.52
CA SER A 102 -15.84 6.16 -5.24
C SER A 102 -17.31 6.62 -5.16
N THR A 103 -17.62 7.82 -5.65
CA THR A 103 -19.00 8.34 -5.68
C THR A 103 -19.90 7.45 -6.54
N LYS A 104 -19.42 7.01 -7.70
CA LYS A 104 -20.19 6.15 -8.59
C LYS A 104 -20.41 4.75 -8.02
N VAL A 105 -19.38 4.19 -7.38
CA VAL A 105 -19.48 2.90 -6.66
C VAL A 105 -20.51 2.99 -5.54
N SER A 106 -20.40 3.99 -4.66
CA SER A 106 -21.37 4.20 -3.59
C SER A 106 -22.80 4.36 -4.10
N LEU A 107 -23.00 5.15 -5.17
CA LEU A 107 -24.32 5.35 -5.76
C LEU A 107 -24.89 4.05 -6.29
N ALA A 108 -24.12 3.26 -7.03
CA ALA A 108 -24.57 1.98 -7.58
C ALA A 108 -24.95 0.99 -6.46
N LEU A 109 -24.14 0.89 -5.42
CA LEU A 109 -24.38 -0.01 -4.28
C LEU A 109 -25.59 0.43 -3.44
N ASN A 110 -25.78 1.74 -3.22
CA ASN A 110 -26.91 2.28 -2.46
C ASN A 110 -28.24 2.16 -3.20
N THR A 111 -28.26 2.38 -4.52
CA THR A 111 -29.51 2.40 -5.30
C THR A 111 -29.86 1.05 -5.91
N GLY A 112 -28.89 0.16 -6.07
CA GLY A 112 -29.04 -1.09 -6.82
C GLY A 112 -29.21 -0.87 -8.34
N GLU A 113 -28.98 0.37 -8.85
CA GLU A 113 -29.09 0.70 -10.27
C GLU A 113 -27.71 0.70 -10.94
N ASN A 114 -27.63 0.19 -12.17
CA ASN A 114 -26.37 0.09 -12.94
C ASN A 114 -25.22 -0.61 -12.22
N VAL A 115 -25.55 -1.52 -11.30
CA VAL A 115 -24.56 -2.27 -10.52
C VAL A 115 -23.76 -3.19 -11.47
N PRO A 116 -22.42 -3.17 -11.46
CA PRO A 116 -21.59 -4.12 -12.20
C PRO A 116 -21.61 -5.49 -11.52
N ASP A 117 -21.05 -6.50 -12.18
CA ASP A 117 -20.82 -7.80 -11.55
C ASP A 117 -19.61 -7.77 -10.60
N VAL A 118 -18.61 -6.95 -10.93
CA VAL A 118 -17.34 -6.83 -10.19
C VAL A 118 -16.89 -5.38 -10.10
N ILE A 119 -16.39 -4.99 -8.94
CA ILE A 119 -15.81 -3.68 -8.68
C ILE A 119 -14.34 -3.87 -8.34
N LEU A 120 -13.44 -3.28 -9.15
CA LEU A 120 -12.00 -3.34 -8.91
C LEU A 120 -11.51 -2.14 -8.10
N TYR A 121 -10.32 -2.27 -7.48
CA TYR A 121 -9.62 -1.19 -6.78
C TYR A 121 -10.42 -0.51 -5.66
N GLN A 122 -11.13 -1.30 -4.86
CA GLN A 122 -11.89 -0.83 -3.70
C GLN A 122 -11.53 -1.63 -2.44
N SER A 123 -11.91 -1.10 -1.29
CA SER A 123 -11.78 -1.74 0.01
C SER A 123 -12.99 -1.44 0.87
N THR A 124 -13.23 -2.24 1.91
CA THR A 124 -14.33 -2.04 2.85
C THR A 124 -13.93 -1.10 3.99
N THR A 125 -13.55 0.13 3.65
CA THR A 125 -13.28 1.21 4.59
C THR A 125 -14.30 2.34 4.42
N GLY A 126 -14.53 3.11 5.46
CA GLY A 126 -15.47 4.23 5.41
C GLY A 126 -16.89 3.79 5.01
N GLU A 127 -17.50 4.47 4.05
CA GLU A 127 -18.87 4.20 3.57
C GLU A 127 -19.04 2.75 3.06
N ASN A 128 -18.03 2.19 2.40
CA ASN A 128 -18.10 0.82 1.90
C ASN A 128 -18.24 -0.22 3.01
N ALA A 129 -17.70 0.02 4.21
CA ALA A 129 -17.89 -0.86 5.35
C ALA A 129 -19.36 -0.89 5.79
N SER A 130 -20.00 0.27 5.91
CA SER A 130 -21.43 0.37 6.22
C SER A 130 -22.29 -0.29 5.14
N LEU A 131 -21.98 -0.08 3.85
CA LEU A 131 -22.68 -0.71 2.72
C LEU A 131 -22.53 -2.24 2.78
N ALA A 132 -21.35 -2.76 3.10
CA ALA A 132 -21.10 -4.20 3.24
C ALA A 132 -21.95 -4.80 4.37
N LEU A 133 -21.92 -4.20 5.55
CA LEU A 133 -22.70 -4.66 6.73
C LEU A 133 -24.22 -4.55 6.49
N ASN A 134 -24.66 -3.60 5.66
CA ASN A 134 -26.07 -3.46 5.26
C ASN A 134 -26.47 -4.38 4.10
N GLY A 135 -25.58 -5.29 3.67
CA GLY A 135 -25.88 -6.33 2.69
C GLY A 135 -25.80 -5.90 1.23
N ALA A 136 -25.14 -4.77 0.91
CA ALA A 136 -24.92 -4.35 -0.48
C ALA A 136 -23.78 -5.11 -1.18
N LEU A 137 -22.92 -5.79 -0.40
CA LEU A 137 -21.76 -6.56 -0.88
C LEU A 137 -21.85 -8.02 -0.44
N VAL A 138 -21.22 -8.89 -1.22
CA VAL A 138 -21.05 -10.31 -0.88
C VAL A 138 -19.96 -10.46 0.18
N PRO A 139 -20.20 -11.16 1.30
CA PRO A 139 -19.13 -11.56 2.23
C PRO A 139 -18.30 -12.66 1.57
N ILE A 140 -17.28 -12.28 0.80
CA ILE A 140 -16.51 -13.22 -0.03
C ILE A 140 -15.75 -14.27 0.80
N SER A 141 -15.49 -14.00 2.08
CA SER A 141 -14.93 -15.01 2.99
C SER A 141 -15.81 -16.25 3.17
N ASP A 142 -17.14 -16.13 2.98
CA ASP A 142 -18.07 -17.28 3.05
C ASP A 142 -17.92 -18.22 1.84
N TYR A 143 -17.20 -17.79 0.80
CA TYR A 143 -16.98 -18.52 -0.46
C TYR A 143 -15.50 -18.86 -0.68
N SER A 144 -14.74 -19.07 0.40
CA SER A 144 -13.29 -19.34 0.34
C SER A 144 -12.93 -20.58 -0.51
N ASP A 145 -13.82 -21.58 -0.60
CA ASP A 145 -13.63 -22.75 -1.46
C ASP A 145 -13.66 -22.41 -2.96
N TRP A 146 -14.15 -21.23 -3.34
CA TRP A 146 -14.19 -20.75 -4.71
C TRP A 146 -13.01 -19.83 -5.07
N THR A 147 -12.12 -19.57 -4.10
CA THR A 147 -10.96 -18.70 -4.28
C THR A 147 -9.63 -19.40 -3.95
N PRO A 148 -9.35 -20.57 -4.58
CA PRO A 148 -8.17 -21.37 -4.25
C PRO A 148 -6.85 -20.66 -4.56
N ASN A 149 -6.77 -19.86 -5.64
CA ASN A 149 -5.55 -19.14 -5.98
C ASN A 149 -5.25 -18.02 -4.96
N PHE A 150 -6.26 -17.24 -4.57
CA PHE A 150 -6.14 -16.26 -3.51
C PHE A 150 -5.64 -16.90 -2.21
N ASN A 151 -6.26 -17.99 -1.78
CA ASN A 151 -5.87 -18.69 -0.55
C ASN A 151 -4.42 -19.20 -0.64
N ALA A 152 -4.02 -19.76 -1.79
CA ALA A 152 -2.66 -20.23 -2.01
C ALA A 152 -1.64 -19.07 -1.91
N ARG A 153 -1.94 -17.89 -2.47
CA ARG A 153 -1.06 -16.70 -2.34
C ARG A 153 -0.98 -16.21 -0.90
N VAL A 154 -2.11 -16.17 -0.18
CA VAL A 154 -2.14 -15.78 1.24
C VAL A 154 -1.27 -16.73 2.07
N GLU A 155 -1.34 -18.03 1.84
CA GLU A 155 -0.51 -19.04 2.53
C GLU A 155 0.97 -18.90 2.16
N GLU A 156 1.29 -18.85 0.87
CA GLU A 156 2.68 -18.72 0.37
C GLU A 156 3.37 -17.47 0.89
N MET A 157 2.66 -16.36 0.93
CA MET A 157 3.19 -15.07 1.38
C MET A 157 3.11 -14.88 2.89
N GLY A 158 2.49 -15.82 3.64
CA GLY A 158 2.29 -15.71 5.09
C GLY A 158 1.45 -14.49 5.47
N LEU A 159 0.32 -14.26 4.78
CA LEU A 159 -0.53 -13.08 4.93
C LEU A 159 -1.81 -13.33 5.73
N GLN A 160 -1.94 -14.47 6.38
CA GLN A 160 -3.19 -14.83 7.04
C GLN A 160 -3.65 -13.79 8.07
N ASP A 161 -2.71 -13.27 8.88
CA ASP A 161 -3.02 -12.26 9.89
C ASP A 161 -3.37 -10.92 9.25
N ASP A 162 -2.66 -10.51 8.20
CA ASP A 162 -2.96 -9.28 7.44
C ASP A 162 -4.36 -9.32 6.83
N VAL A 163 -4.73 -10.46 6.24
CA VAL A 163 -6.06 -10.67 5.64
C VAL A 163 -7.16 -10.74 6.70
N ASN A 164 -6.90 -11.35 7.86
CA ASN A 164 -7.86 -11.42 8.95
C ASN A 164 -8.19 -10.04 9.55
N GLN A 165 -7.23 -9.10 9.52
CA GLN A 165 -7.45 -7.71 9.96
C GLN A 165 -8.42 -6.94 9.05
N LEU A 166 -8.74 -7.45 7.86
CA LEU A 166 -9.69 -6.85 6.92
C LEU A 166 -11.14 -7.30 7.18
N ASN A 167 -11.37 -8.18 8.12
CA ASN A 167 -12.71 -8.60 8.51
C ASN A 167 -13.42 -7.44 9.23
N LEU A 168 -14.69 -7.23 8.89
CA LEU A 168 -15.54 -6.26 9.56
C LEU A 168 -16.01 -6.81 10.91
N GLN A 169 -16.76 -6.01 11.65
CA GLN A 169 -17.27 -6.35 13.00
C GLN A 169 -18.13 -7.61 13.07
N ASP A 170 -18.70 -8.08 11.95
CA ASP A 170 -19.41 -9.36 11.83
C ASP A 170 -18.49 -10.57 11.62
N GLY A 171 -17.17 -10.36 11.59
CA GLY A 171 -16.15 -11.38 11.39
C GLY A 171 -15.95 -11.79 9.94
N LYS A 172 -16.53 -11.07 8.97
CA LYS A 172 -16.48 -11.41 7.55
C LYS A 172 -15.69 -10.39 6.73
N ARG A 173 -15.06 -10.88 5.67
CA ARG A 173 -14.37 -10.06 4.69
C ARG A 173 -15.19 -9.95 3.41
N TYR A 174 -15.33 -8.73 2.90
CA TYR A 174 -16.22 -8.37 1.79
C TYR A 174 -15.48 -7.99 0.50
N TYR A 175 -14.17 -8.15 0.47
CA TYR A 175 -13.38 -7.95 -0.74
C TYR A 175 -12.15 -8.87 -0.76
N MET A 176 -11.61 -9.13 -1.93
CA MET A 176 -10.36 -9.82 -2.11
C MET A 176 -9.26 -8.77 -2.27
N PRO A 177 -8.36 -8.56 -1.29
CA PRO A 177 -7.34 -7.52 -1.35
C PRO A 177 -6.25 -7.84 -2.37
N SER A 178 -5.57 -6.80 -2.86
CA SER A 178 -4.27 -7.00 -3.48
C SER A 178 -3.26 -7.47 -2.43
N LEU A 179 -2.33 -8.34 -2.85
CA LEU A 179 -1.38 -9.02 -1.99
C LEU A 179 0.06 -8.67 -2.39
N THR A 180 0.91 -8.41 -1.40
CA THR A 180 2.35 -8.18 -1.59
C THR A 180 3.13 -9.12 -0.70
N ASP A 181 4.07 -9.87 -1.25
CA ASP A 181 4.84 -10.90 -0.54
C ASP A 181 5.71 -10.35 0.59
N LYS A 182 6.18 -9.12 0.45
CA LYS A 182 6.94 -8.39 1.47
C LYS A 182 6.80 -6.89 1.29
N SER A 183 6.98 -6.16 2.37
CA SER A 183 7.19 -4.72 2.28
C SER A 183 8.53 -4.45 1.60
N PHE A 184 8.56 -3.54 0.64
CA PHE A 184 9.77 -3.15 -0.08
C PHE A 184 9.97 -1.64 -0.05
N TYR A 185 11.21 -1.24 -0.20
CA TYR A 185 11.62 0.15 -0.20
C TYR A 185 11.56 0.69 -1.63
N ASP A 186 10.47 1.36 -1.97
CA ASP A 186 10.16 1.86 -3.31
C ASP A 186 10.29 3.37 -3.43
N GLY A 187 10.55 4.06 -2.34
CA GLY A 187 10.70 5.50 -2.33
C GLY A 187 11.46 5.98 -1.11
N GLY A 188 12.25 7.02 -1.29
CA GLY A 188 13.11 7.57 -0.26
C GLY A 188 13.93 8.73 -0.76
N LEU A 189 15.07 8.96 -0.11
CA LEU A 189 16.05 9.96 -0.52
C LEU A 189 16.75 9.53 -1.81
N ILE A 190 16.67 10.37 -2.84
CA ILE A 190 17.40 10.23 -4.10
C ILE A 190 18.36 11.41 -4.22
N LEU A 191 19.64 11.13 -4.45
CA LEU A 191 20.69 12.13 -4.62
C LEU A 191 21.44 11.95 -5.94
N ARG A 192 22.10 13.02 -6.38
CA ARG A 192 23.11 12.98 -7.42
C ARG A 192 24.37 12.28 -6.92
N GLU A 193 24.49 11.01 -7.26
CA GLU A 193 25.63 10.17 -6.91
C GLU A 193 26.94 10.71 -7.54
N ASP A 194 26.88 11.18 -8.78
CA ASP A 194 28.00 11.79 -9.49
C ASP A 194 28.57 13.00 -8.71
N TYR A 195 27.73 13.82 -8.06
CA TYR A 195 28.20 14.92 -7.22
C TYR A 195 28.86 14.42 -5.93
N LEU A 196 28.30 13.41 -5.28
CA LEU A 196 28.90 12.82 -4.09
C LEU A 196 30.30 12.25 -4.40
N GLU A 197 30.43 11.50 -5.49
CA GLU A 197 31.70 10.94 -5.96
C GLU A 197 32.72 12.04 -6.27
N GLU A 198 32.30 13.11 -7.00
CA GLU A 198 33.18 14.25 -7.33
C GLU A 198 33.74 14.94 -6.08
N LYS A 199 32.90 15.13 -5.06
CA LYS A 199 33.29 15.84 -3.83
C LYS A 199 33.86 14.94 -2.75
N GLY A 200 33.79 13.62 -2.95
CA GLY A 200 34.28 12.63 -1.99
C GLY A 200 33.42 12.52 -0.73
N PHE A 201 32.11 12.74 -0.87
CA PHE A 201 31.15 12.46 0.20
C PHE A 201 30.86 10.95 0.26
N ASP A 202 30.76 10.43 1.47
CA ASP A 202 30.15 9.12 1.69
C ASP A 202 28.63 9.19 1.54
N ALA A 203 27.98 8.04 1.31
CA ALA A 203 26.54 7.89 1.37
C ALA A 203 25.97 8.43 2.69
N PRO A 204 24.95 9.33 2.68
CA PRO A 204 24.42 9.90 3.91
C PRO A 204 23.73 8.83 4.76
N LYS A 205 23.96 8.86 6.06
CA LYS A 205 23.33 7.96 7.04
C LYS A 205 22.40 8.69 8.00
N THR A 206 22.63 9.99 8.19
CA THR A 206 21.88 10.83 9.11
C THR A 206 21.33 12.09 8.41
N PHE A 207 20.37 12.76 9.02
CA PHE A 207 19.90 14.06 8.55
C PHE A 207 20.98 15.15 8.61
N ASP A 208 21.96 15.03 9.51
CA ASP A 208 23.10 15.95 9.58
C ASP A 208 24.04 15.72 8.37
N ASP A 209 24.27 14.48 7.95
CA ASP A 209 25.05 14.20 6.73
C ASP A 209 24.36 14.82 5.50
N LEU A 210 23.04 14.61 5.38
CA LEU A 210 22.24 15.23 4.31
C LEU A 210 22.38 16.75 4.33
N TYR A 211 22.26 17.37 5.51
CA TYR A 211 22.40 18.83 5.64
C TYR A 211 23.76 19.33 5.12
N GLU A 212 24.87 18.69 5.48
CA GLU A 212 26.20 19.09 5.03
C GLU A 212 26.37 18.91 3.50
N ILE A 213 25.82 17.85 2.91
CA ILE A 213 25.81 17.61 1.47
C ILE A 213 25.02 18.73 0.75
N LEU A 214 23.79 19.02 1.20
CA LEU A 214 22.95 20.07 0.60
C LEU A 214 23.62 21.44 0.69
N LYS A 215 24.29 21.74 1.80
CA LYS A 215 25.00 22.99 2.03
C LYS A 215 26.22 23.13 1.11
N ALA A 216 26.98 22.05 0.92
CA ALA A 216 28.10 22.05 -0.02
C ALA A 216 27.60 22.30 -1.45
N TYR A 217 26.52 21.64 -1.87
CA TYR A 217 25.92 21.85 -3.17
C TYR A 217 25.47 23.30 -3.37
N LYS A 218 24.82 23.90 -2.38
CA LYS A 218 24.41 25.32 -2.38
C LYS A 218 25.58 26.29 -2.52
N GLN A 219 26.74 25.95 -1.93
CA GLN A 219 27.95 26.77 -2.06
C GLN A 219 28.52 26.73 -3.48
N ASP A 220 28.51 25.54 -4.11
CA ASP A 220 28.98 25.37 -5.49
C ASP A 220 27.98 25.90 -6.52
N HIS A 221 26.69 25.86 -6.19
CA HIS A 221 25.57 26.27 -7.04
C HIS A 221 24.67 27.29 -6.30
N PRO A 222 25.08 28.56 -6.14
CA PRO A 222 24.38 29.54 -5.30
C PRO A 222 22.94 29.81 -5.68
N ASP A 223 22.58 29.64 -6.95
CA ASP A 223 21.22 29.85 -7.47
C ASP A 223 20.32 28.62 -7.33
N SER A 224 20.86 27.47 -6.88
CA SER A 224 20.11 26.23 -6.69
C SER A 224 19.23 26.24 -5.43
N TYR A 225 18.22 25.36 -5.42
CA TYR A 225 17.58 24.88 -4.21
C TYR A 225 17.87 23.37 -4.11
N PRO A 226 18.90 22.98 -3.34
CA PRO A 226 19.44 21.62 -3.39
C PRO A 226 18.43 20.50 -3.19
N LEU A 227 17.44 20.66 -2.29
CA LEU A 227 16.39 19.70 -2.02
C LEU A 227 15.05 20.18 -2.58
N THR A 228 14.52 19.45 -3.57
CA THR A 228 13.16 19.64 -4.10
C THR A 228 12.29 18.43 -3.79
N ILE A 229 10.96 18.57 -3.81
CA ILE A 229 10.03 17.48 -3.44
C ILE A 229 8.97 17.34 -4.53
N LEU A 230 8.81 16.11 -5.02
CA LEU A 230 7.72 15.75 -5.93
C LEU A 230 6.39 15.73 -5.17
N ALA A 231 5.35 16.32 -5.75
CA ALA A 231 3.98 16.29 -5.21
C ALA A 231 3.79 16.90 -3.80
N GLY A 232 4.69 17.76 -3.35
CA GLY A 232 4.50 18.61 -2.19
C GLY A 232 4.90 18.00 -0.83
N PRO A 233 4.67 18.73 0.27
CA PRO A 233 5.23 18.42 1.58
C PRO A 233 4.73 17.09 2.18
N ARG A 234 3.56 16.62 1.77
CA ARG A 234 3.01 15.35 2.27
C ARG A 234 3.90 14.14 1.92
N VAL A 235 4.56 14.17 0.77
CA VAL A 235 5.52 13.12 0.38
C VAL A 235 6.75 13.16 1.27
N LEU A 236 7.30 14.36 1.51
CA LEU A 236 8.42 14.56 2.42
C LEU A 236 8.09 14.04 3.83
N PHE A 237 6.97 14.49 4.41
CA PHE A 237 6.56 14.07 5.76
C PHE A 237 6.45 12.56 5.88
N ARG A 238 5.75 11.92 4.93
CA ARG A 238 5.57 10.48 4.91
C ARG A 238 6.88 9.69 4.85
N MET A 239 7.87 10.20 4.11
CA MET A 239 9.14 9.50 3.91
C MET A 239 10.21 9.81 4.98
N THR A 240 10.04 10.87 5.78
CA THR A 240 11.08 11.33 6.72
C THR A 240 10.64 11.39 8.18
N MET A 241 9.37 11.73 8.49
CA MET A 241 8.88 11.77 9.87
C MET A 241 8.99 10.42 10.61
N PRO A 242 8.88 9.25 9.96
CA PRO A 242 9.11 7.96 10.64
C PRO A 242 10.48 7.86 11.30
N SER A 243 11.53 8.43 10.70
CA SER A 243 12.86 8.49 11.33
C SER A 243 12.93 9.41 12.55
N TYR A 244 11.94 10.27 12.75
CA TYR A 244 11.75 11.01 14.01
C TYR A 244 10.85 10.26 15.00
N GLY A 245 10.38 9.05 14.65
CA GLY A 245 9.49 8.25 15.48
C GLY A 245 8.04 8.72 15.43
N ILE A 246 7.62 9.33 14.32
CA ILE A 246 6.26 9.81 14.07
C ILE A 246 5.79 9.21 12.75
N SER A 247 4.70 8.47 12.78
CA SER A 247 4.08 7.91 11.57
C SER A 247 2.90 8.78 11.16
N VAL A 248 2.85 9.21 9.91
CA VAL A 248 1.86 10.17 9.42
C VAL A 248 1.30 9.79 8.05
N GLY A 249 0.15 10.34 7.72
CA GLY A 249 -0.48 10.21 6.40
C GLY A 249 -1.25 8.90 6.21
N LYS A 250 -1.45 8.52 4.95
CA LYS A 250 -2.33 7.40 4.55
C LYS A 250 -2.07 6.08 5.30
N ASN A 251 -0.84 5.86 5.72
CA ASN A 251 -0.42 4.65 6.41
C ASN A 251 -0.26 4.84 7.92
N SER A 252 -0.73 5.95 8.47
CA SER A 252 -0.92 6.13 9.91
C SER A 252 -2.25 5.51 10.36
N ALA A 253 -2.40 5.36 11.67
CA ALA A 253 -3.59 4.74 12.24
C ALA A 253 -4.91 5.41 11.85
N ASP A 254 -4.88 6.73 11.69
CA ASP A 254 -6.06 7.56 11.39
C ASP A 254 -6.10 8.08 9.94
N GLY A 255 -5.12 7.70 9.12
CA GLY A 255 -4.99 8.17 7.75
C GLY A 255 -4.68 9.66 7.62
N SER A 256 -4.30 10.33 8.72
CA SER A 256 -4.00 11.75 8.80
C SER A 256 -2.58 12.00 9.30
N TYR A 257 -2.29 13.25 9.74
CA TYR A 257 -1.01 13.63 10.32
C TYR A 257 -1.09 13.82 11.84
N VAL A 258 -2.19 13.41 12.47
CA VAL A 258 -2.49 13.72 13.87
C VAL A 258 -2.00 12.66 14.80
N LEU A 259 -2.36 11.40 14.56
CA LEU A 259 -2.02 10.28 15.42
C LEU A 259 -0.88 9.45 14.83
N SER A 260 0.04 9.06 15.69
CA SER A 260 1.12 8.11 15.46
C SER A 260 0.94 6.88 16.34
N TYR A 261 1.69 5.81 16.05
CA TYR A 261 1.60 4.57 16.79
C TYR A 261 2.93 4.19 17.41
N ASP A 262 2.93 3.90 18.70
CA ASP A 262 4.07 3.36 19.44
C ASP A 262 4.03 1.82 19.37
N TYR A 263 4.87 1.25 18.53
CA TYR A 263 4.94 -0.21 18.31
C TYR A 263 5.43 -0.97 19.54
N ALA A 264 6.24 -0.33 20.40
CA ALA A 264 6.75 -0.96 21.61
C ALA A 264 5.67 -1.10 22.68
N ASN A 265 4.86 -0.07 22.88
CA ASN A 265 3.78 -0.03 23.85
C ASN A 265 2.43 -0.45 23.28
N LYS A 266 2.33 -0.57 21.95
CA LYS A 266 1.10 -0.88 21.20
C LYS A 266 -0.03 0.12 21.51
N GLU A 267 0.31 1.41 21.45
CA GLU A 267 -0.60 2.50 21.76
C GLU A 267 -0.51 3.63 20.74
N HIS A 268 -1.64 4.27 20.46
CA HIS A 268 -1.65 5.51 19.70
C HIS A 268 -1.21 6.66 20.58
N PHE A 269 -0.55 7.65 19.98
CA PHE A 269 -0.19 8.91 20.62
C PHE A 269 -0.39 10.09 19.68
N ALA A 270 -0.52 11.29 20.25
CA ALA A 270 -0.74 12.52 19.47
C ALA A 270 0.59 12.99 18.84
N GLY A 271 1.03 12.29 17.79
CA GLY A 271 2.31 12.54 17.12
C GLY A 271 2.46 13.96 16.60
N ALA A 272 1.37 14.58 16.16
CA ALA A 272 1.35 15.95 15.65
C ALA A 272 1.88 17.00 16.65
N ILE A 273 1.67 16.78 17.94
CA ILE A 273 2.04 17.72 19.01
C ILE A 273 3.17 17.20 19.92
N ASP A 274 3.79 16.08 19.54
CA ASP A 274 4.93 15.50 20.25
C ASP A 274 6.21 16.35 20.05
N ASP A 275 7.12 16.31 21.01
CA ASP A 275 8.42 17.00 20.91
C ASP A 275 9.25 16.54 19.70
N LYS A 276 9.03 15.32 19.21
CA LYS A 276 9.65 14.80 17.99
C LYS A 276 9.19 15.57 16.76
N ALA A 277 7.89 15.93 16.67
CA ALA A 277 7.37 16.80 15.61
C ALA A 277 7.98 18.18 15.67
N LYS A 278 8.15 18.74 16.89
CA LYS A 278 8.84 20.01 17.09
C LYS A 278 10.27 19.98 16.54
N GLN A 279 11.03 18.94 16.84
CA GLN A 279 12.40 18.74 16.35
C GLN A 279 12.43 18.63 14.82
N TYR A 280 11.51 17.88 14.25
CA TYR A 280 11.39 17.71 12.81
C TYR A 280 11.13 19.04 12.09
N PHE A 281 10.14 19.81 12.54
CA PHE A 281 9.86 21.12 11.94
C PHE A 281 10.99 22.13 12.15
N ALA A 282 11.71 22.07 13.26
CA ALA A 282 12.90 22.89 13.46
C ALA A 282 14.00 22.58 12.43
N PHE A 283 14.19 21.30 12.11
CA PHE A 283 15.13 20.88 11.06
C PHE A 283 14.70 21.39 9.68
N LEU A 284 13.44 21.21 9.27
CA LEU A 284 12.94 21.71 7.99
C LEU A 284 12.99 23.23 7.89
N SER A 285 12.67 23.94 8.97
CA SER A 285 12.78 25.40 9.06
C SER A 285 14.23 25.88 8.83
N LYS A 286 15.21 25.17 9.38
CA LYS A 286 16.64 25.43 9.14
C LYS A 286 16.99 25.26 7.66
N LEU A 287 16.57 24.15 7.03
CA LEU A 287 16.82 23.93 5.60
C LEU A 287 16.20 25.04 4.74
N TYR A 288 14.97 25.43 5.05
CA TYR A 288 14.25 26.47 4.32
C TYR A 288 14.93 27.83 4.47
N ALA A 289 15.26 28.23 5.70
CA ALA A 289 15.89 29.52 6.00
C ALA A 289 17.27 29.68 5.33
N GLU A 290 18.01 28.58 5.14
CA GLU A 290 19.32 28.57 4.48
C GLU A 290 19.21 28.40 2.94
N GLY A 291 17.99 28.32 2.39
CA GLY A 291 17.74 28.14 0.96
C GLY A 291 18.17 26.77 0.43
N LEU A 292 18.22 25.77 1.33
CA LEU A 292 18.54 24.38 1.00
C LEU A 292 17.31 23.59 0.56
N LEU A 293 16.12 24.01 1.00
CA LEU A 293 14.83 23.44 0.65
C LEU A 293 14.11 24.34 -0.36
N ASP A 294 13.58 23.74 -1.42
CA ASP A 294 12.87 24.45 -2.49
C ASP A 294 11.61 25.13 -1.95
N PRO A 295 11.48 26.46 -2.06
CA PRO A 295 10.31 27.19 -1.55
C PRO A 295 9.01 26.83 -2.28
N GLU A 296 9.09 26.29 -3.50
CA GLU A 296 7.91 25.86 -4.25
C GLU A 296 7.34 24.53 -3.73
N MET A 297 8.00 23.84 -2.81
CA MET A 297 7.49 22.62 -2.20
C MET A 297 6.16 22.79 -1.46
N ALA A 298 5.80 24.01 -1.06
CA ALA A 298 4.53 24.30 -0.37
C ALA A 298 3.31 24.01 -1.27
N ASP A 299 3.45 24.24 -2.57
CA ASP A 299 2.46 23.88 -3.57
C ASP A 299 2.89 22.59 -4.27
N PRO A 300 1.96 21.68 -4.61
CA PRO A 300 2.31 20.49 -5.37
C PRO A 300 3.00 20.89 -6.68
N ILE A 301 4.28 20.55 -6.79
CA ILE A 301 5.05 20.82 -8.01
C ILE A 301 4.60 19.82 -9.08
N ASP A 302 4.28 20.32 -10.26
CA ASP A 302 4.05 19.52 -11.47
C ASP A 302 5.25 18.57 -11.69
N GLY A 303 4.96 17.32 -12.05
CA GLY A 303 5.98 16.29 -12.25
C GLY A 303 7.01 16.67 -13.29
N ASP A 304 6.59 17.35 -14.36
CA ASP A 304 7.52 17.81 -15.42
C ASP A 304 8.45 18.91 -14.88
N LYS A 305 7.93 19.86 -14.10
CA LYS A 305 8.73 20.92 -13.49
C LYS A 305 9.72 20.36 -12.46
N TRP A 306 9.28 19.38 -11.65
CA TRP A 306 10.14 18.69 -10.71
C TRP A 306 11.26 17.96 -11.44
N SER A 307 10.93 17.16 -12.47
CA SER A 307 11.90 16.42 -13.28
C SER A 307 12.92 17.37 -13.91
N GLN A 308 12.47 18.52 -14.45
CA GLN A 308 13.35 19.55 -15.01
C GLN A 308 14.32 20.12 -13.97
N LYS A 309 13.87 20.40 -12.73
CA LYS A 309 14.76 20.90 -11.66
C LYS A 309 15.87 19.91 -11.35
N MET A 310 15.54 18.63 -11.26
CA MET A 310 16.52 17.55 -11.03
C MET A 310 17.47 17.41 -12.24
N ALA A 311 16.94 17.27 -13.46
CA ALA A 311 17.72 17.03 -14.68
C ALA A 311 18.67 18.18 -15.05
N THR A 312 18.35 19.43 -14.70
CA THR A 312 19.20 20.61 -14.95
C THR A 312 20.20 20.90 -13.84
N GLY A 313 20.14 20.19 -12.70
CA GLY A 313 20.95 20.48 -11.53
C GLY A 313 20.50 21.72 -10.73
N ALA A 314 19.31 22.28 -10.99
CA ALA A 314 18.71 23.29 -10.11
C ALA A 314 18.41 22.71 -8.73
N SER A 315 18.24 21.39 -8.64
CA SER A 315 18.21 20.60 -7.41
C SER A 315 19.07 19.35 -7.58
N MET A 316 19.65 18.85 -6.48
CA MET A 316 20.49 17.66 -6.47
C MET A 316 19.87 16.49 -5.70
N ALA A 317 18.87 16.78 -4.90
CA ALA A 317 18.26 15.86 -3.95
C ALA A 317 16.74 15.95 -4.03
N THR A 318 16.10 14.81 -3.80
CA THR A 318 14.63 14.73 -3.67
C THR A 318 14.23 13.57 -2.78
N TYR A 319 13.00 13.64 -2.25
CA TYR A 319 12.29 12.45 -1.76
C TYR A 319 11.23 12.07 -2.77
N ALA A 320 11.40 10.91 -3.40
CA ALA A 320 10.56 10.43 -4.48
C ALA A 320 10.56 8.90 -4.55
N TYR A 321 9.78 8.34 -5.49
CA TYR A 321 9.78 6.91 -5.77
C TYR A 321 10.93 6.52 -6.71
N TYR A 322 11.40 5.27 -6.56
CA TYR A 322 12.53 4.73 -7.32
C TYR A 322 12.32 4.77 -8.84
N ASP A 323 11.10 4.52 -9.29
CA ASP A 323 10.70 4.52 -10.71
C ASP A 323 10.88 5.87 -11.42
N GLN A 324 11.08 6.97 -10.65
CA GLN A 324 11.32 8.29 -11.21
C GLN A 324 12.77 8.52 -11.68
N ILE A 325 13.72 7.72 -11.21
CA ILE A 325 15.17 7.88 -11.51
C ILE A 325 15.41 7.85 -13.01
N GLY A 326 14.99 6.78 -13.68
CA GLY A 326 15.25 6.61 -15.11
C GLY A 326 14.69 7.72 -15.99
N GLY A 327 13.52 8.28 -15.62
CA GLY A 327 12.92 9.41 -16.35
C GLY A 327 13.74 10.69 -16.24
N VAL A 328 14.28 10.99 -15.05
CA VAL A 328 15.14 12.16 -14.83
C VAL A 328 16.48 11.98 -15.52
N GLU A 329 17.11 10.81 -15.43
CA GLU A 329 18.38 10.51 -16.10
C GLU A 329 18.27 10.57 -17.62
N ALA A 330 17.13 10.18 -18.18
CA ALA A 330 16.89 10.30 -19.63
C ALA A 330 16.68 11.76 -20.09
N ALA A 331 16.25 12.64 -19.18
CA ALA A 331 15.95 14.05 -19.50
C ALA A 331 17.15 15.00 -19.31
N THR A 332 18.24 14.58 -18.68
CA THR A 332 19.40 15.43 -18.39
C THR A 332 20.34 15.56 -19.60
N GLU A 333 20.99 16.72 -19.73
CA GLU A 333 22.11 16.98 -20.65
C GLU A 333 23.48 17.04 -19.90
N ILE A 334 23.49 16.75 -18.59
CA ILE A 334 24.71 16.78 -17.79
C ILE A 334 25.51 15.49 -18.00
N ASP A 335 26.75 15.62 -18.48
CA ASP A 335 27.63 14.47 -18.67
C ASP A 335 27.94 13.76 -17.34
N GLY A 336 27.80 12.44 -17.32
CA GLY A 336 28.06 11.63 -16.12
C GLY A 336 27.01 11.72 -15.02
N PHE A 337 25.88 12.38 -15.29
CA PHE A 337 24.77 12.48 -14.33
C PHE A 337 24.29 11.10 -13.91
N LYS A 338 24.19 10.91 -12.61
CA LYS A 338 23.73 9.65 -12.02
C LYS A 338 22.94 9.93 -10.74
N LEU A 339 21.76 9.34 -10.66
CA LEU A 339 20.94 9.35 -9.45
C LEU A 339 21.06 8.02 -8.71
N GLN A 340 21.03 8.08 -7.39
CA GLN A 340 21.01 6.92 -6.52
C GLN A 340 19.98 7.11 -5.41
N MET A 341 19.20 6.07 -5.10
CA MET A 341 18.33 6.06 -3.92
C MET A 341 19.10 5.50 -2.73
N TYR A 342 18.90 6.12 -1.56
CA TYR A 342 19.58 5.79 -0.32
C TYR A 342 18.61 5.23 0.72
N ALA A 343 19.13 4.42 1.64
CA ALA A 343 18.37 3.89 2.75
C ALA A 343 17.79 5.02 3.64
N PRO A 344 16.75 4.76 4.44
CA PRO A 344 16.22 5.74 5.37
C PRO A 344 17.31 6.31 6.26
N LEU A 345 17.33 7.64 6.40
CA LEU A 345 18.29 8.32 7.26
C LEU A 345 17.95 8.10 8.73
N GLU A 346 18.98 7.92 9.56
CA GLU A 346 18.82 7.84 11.00
C GLU A 346 18.46 9.21 11.57
N GLY A 347 17.34 9.25 12.30
CA GLY A 347 16.87 10.37 13.09
C GLY A 347 16.68 9.98 14.56
N PRO A 348 16.09 10.83 15.39
CA PRO A 348 15.85 10.54 16.81
C PRO A 348 15.02 9.30 17.09
N GLY A 349 14.20 8.85 16.14
CA GLY A 349 13.39 7.65 16.23
C GLY A 349 14.02 6.39 15.65
N GLY A 350 15.19 6.52 15.01
CA GLY A 350 15.86 5.45 14.26
C GLY A 350 15.87 5.73 12.75
N ALA A 351 16.23 4.74 11.95
CA ALA A 351 16.23 4.82 10.49
C ALA A 351 14.99 4.10 9.96
N HIS A 352 13.90 4.82 9.84
CA HIS A 352 12.60 4.24 9.47
C HIS A 352 12.02 4.85 8.20
N HIS A 353 11.37 3.99 7.42
CA HIS A 353 10.49 4.39 6.32
C HIS A 353 9.02 4.39 6.79
N GLN A 354 8.12 4.95 5.98
CA GLN A 354 6.68 4.87 6.25
C GLN A 354 6.22 3.43 6.45
N PRO A 355 5.30 3.18 7.38
CA PRO A 355 4.69 1.86 7.50
C PRO A 355 4.03 1.42 6.19
N LYS A 356 4.12 0.13 5.88
CA LYS A 356 3.52 -0.43 4.67
C LYS A 356 2.59 -1.59 4.99
N SER A 357 1.42 -1.57 4.36
CA SER A 357 0.53 -2.72 4.33
C SER A 357 1.00 -3.72 3.28
N ARG A 358 0.81 -5.00 3.57
CA ARG A 358 1.00 -6.09 2.61
C ARG A 358 -0.30 -6.46 1.89
N THR A 359 -1.40 -5.78 2.26
CA THR A 359 -2.70 -5.84 1.60
C THR A 359 -3.13 -4.46 1.17
N GLY A 360 -3.85 -4.36 0.06
CA GLY A 360 -4.32 -3.09 -0.50
C GLY A 360 -5.77 -3.13 -0.95
N SER A 361 -6.16 -2.13 -1.74
CA SER A 361 -7.44 -2.17 -2.44
C SER A 361 -7.52 -3.40 -3.35
N GLY A 362 -8.72 -3.90 -3.58
CA GLY A 362 -8.90 -5.15 -4.31
C GLY A 362 -10.26 -5.23 -5.00
N ILE A 363 -10.87 -6.38 -4.93
CA ILE A 363 -12.04 -6.77 -5.71
C ILE A 363 -13.24 -6.97 -4.80
N MET A 364 -14.34 -6.29 -5.10
CA MET A 364 -15.62 -6.47 -4.44
C MET A 364 -16.64 -7.10 -5.38
N PHE A 365 -17.57 -7.88 -4.81
CA PHE A 365 -18.73 -8.42 -5.50
C PHE A 365 -20.00 -7.79 -4.91
N PRO A 366 -20.77 -7.01 -5.69
CA PRO A 366 -22.08 -6.57 -5.26
C PRO A 366 -23.01 -7.73 -4.91
N ALA A 367 -23.88 -7.58 -3.92
CA ALA A 367 -24.82 -8.62 -3.52
C ALA A 367 -25.70 -9.11 -4.68
N LYS A 368 -26.02 -8.23 -5.63
CA LYS A 368 -26.78 -8.56 -6.84
C LYS A 368 -26.07 -9.59 -7.73
N THR A 369 -24.74 -9.64 -7.69
CA THR A 369 -23.99 -10.64 -8.46
C THR A 369 -24.24 -12.05 -7.93
N ALA A 370 -24.47 -12.19 -6.62
CA ALA A 370 -24.78 -13.48 -6.01
C ALA A 370 -26.19 -14.01 -6.41
N GLU A 371 -27.04 -13.19 -7.03
CA GLU A 371 -28.34 -13.62 -7.56
C GLU A 371 -28.23 -14.29 -8.94
N ARG A 372 -27.05 -14.24 -9.59
CA ARG A 372 -26.81 -14.87 -10.89
C ARG A 372 -26.61 -16.38 -10.73
N ASP A 373 -27.15 -17.14 -11.66
CA ASP A 373 -27.00 -18.62 -11.69
C ASP A 373 -25.55 -19.07 -11.88
N ASP A 374 -24.70 -18.21 -12.49
CA ASP A 374 -23.29 -18.45 -12.76
C ASP A 374 -22.34 -17.76 -11.76
N PHE A 375 -22.84 -17.39 -10.58
CA PHE A 375 -22.05 -16.65 -9.56
C PHE A 375 -20.78 -17.40 -9.12
N GLU A 376 -20.86 -18.71 -8.89
CA GLU A 376 -19.67 -19.50 -8.58
C GLU A 376 -18.61 -19.39 -9.69
N ARG A 377 -19.03 -19.50 -10.95
CA ARG A 377 -18.13 -19.37 -12.10
C ARG A 377 -17.51 -17.97 -12.17
N ILE A 378 -18.27 -16.90 -11.87
CA ILE A 378 -17.75 -15.53 -11.79
C ILE A 378 -16.64 -15.44 -10.75
N VAL A 379 -16.88 -15.91 -9.52
CA VAL A 379 -15.89 -15.84 -8.43
C VAL A 379 -14.63 -16.63 -8.78
N ARG A 380 -14.77 -17.86 -9.28
CA ARG A 380 -13.63 -18.69 -9.70
C ARG A 380 -12.84 -18.09 -10.87
N THR A 381 -13.54 -17.49 -11.83
CA THR A 381 -12.89 -16.80 -12.96
C THR A 381 -12.11 -15.57 -12.48
N ILE A 382 -12.65 -14.79 -11.58
CA ILE A 382 -11.95 -13.63 -10.98
C ILE A 382 -10.74 -14.08 -10.15
N ASP A 383 -10.87 -15.15 -9.39
CA ASP A 383 -9.75 -15.73 -8.65
C ASP A 383 -8.62 -16.18 -9.60
N GLU A 384 -8.95 -16.86 -10.69
CA GLU A 384 -7.99 -17.28 -11.72
C GLU A 384 -7.35 -16.08 -12.42
N MET A 385 -8.15 -15.09 -12.83
CA MET A 385 -7.69 -13.92 -13.56
C MET A 385 -6.66 -13.10 -12.79
N PHE A 386 -6.84 -12.93 -11.48
CA PHE A 386 -6.08 -11.97 -10.70
C PHE A 386 -5.13 -12.58 -9.68
N TYR A 387 -5.32 -13.84 -9.26
CA TYR A 387 -4.53 -14.45 -8.19
C TYR A 387 -3.76 -15.71 -8.60
N SER A 388 -4.04 -16.31 -9.76
CA SER A 388 -3.19 -17.41 -10.25
C SER A 388 -1.77 -16.89 -10.55
N GLU A 389 -0.77 -17.74 -10.36
CA GLU A 389 0.64 -17.33 -10.58
C GLU A 389 0.89 -16.90 -12.03
N GLU A 390 0.28 -17.60 -12.98
CA GLU A 390 0.45 -17.29 -14.40
C GLU A 390 -0.14 -15.94 -14.78
N ASN A 391 -1.36 -15.62 -14.30
CA ASN A 391 -1.98 -14.34 -14.61
C ASN A 391 -1.45 -13.19 -13.75
N ALA A 392 -0.98 -13.45 -12.52
CA ALA A 392 -0.23 -12.47 -11.75
C ALA A 392 1.04 -12.02 -12.51
N LYS A 393 1.78 -12.96 -13.13
CA LYS A 393 2.92 -12.61 -14.00
C LYS A 393 2.48 -11.83 -15.23
N LEU A 394 1.37 -12.18 -15.85
CA LEU A 394 0.81 -11.43 -16.98
C LEU A 394 0.54 -9.96 -16.59
N TRP A 395 -0.14 -9.71 -15.47
CA TRP A 395 -0.42 -8.36 -15.00
C TRP A 395 0.84 -7.57 -14.64
N CYS A 396 1.91 -8.23 -14.20
CA CYS A 396 3.16 -7.59 -13.82
C CYS A 396 4.12 -7.39 -14.99
N LEU A 397 4.30 -8.41 -15.83
CA LEU A 397 5.41 -8.49 -16.80
C LEU A 397 4.92 -8.56 -18.25
N GLY A 398 3.64 -8.85 -18.47
CA GLY A 398 3.11 -9.11 -19.82
C GLY A 398 3.35 -10.55 -20.26
N VAL A 399 3.66 -10.75 -21.54
CA VAL A 399 3.81 -12.08 -22.19
C VAL A 399 5.26 -12.36 -22.49
N GLU A 400 5.76 -13.51 -22.02
CA GLU A 400 7.11 -13.97 -22.34
C GLU A 400 7.28 -14.20 -23.85
N GLY A 401 8.38 -13.69 -24.39
CA GLY A 401 8.65 -13.68 -25.82
C GLY A 401 8.10 -12.45 -26.57
N GLU A 402 7.25 -11.63 -25.92
CA GLU A 402 6.71 -10.39 -26.49
C GLU A 402 7.19 -9.16 -25.70
N THR A 403 6.90 -9.09 -24.42
CA THR A 403 7.32 -7.98 -23.55
C THR A 403 8.65 -8.22 -22.87
N TYR A 404 8.95 -9.47 -22.53
CA TYR A 404 10.20 -9.87 -21.91
C TYR A 404 10.64 -11.27 -22.32
N THR A 405 11.90 -11.61 -22.02
CA THR A 405 12.47 -12.97 -22.07
C THR A 405 13.23 -13.22 -20.77
N MET A 406 13.54 -14.49 -20.48
CA MET A 406 14.38 -14.88 -19.35
C MET A 406 15.80 -15.20 -19.82
N ASP A 407 16.81 -14.62 -19.18
CA ASP A 407 18.23 -15.00 -19.28
C ASP A 407 18.69 -15.57 -17.92
N GLY A 408 18.58 -16.89 -17.76
CA GLY A 408 18.66 -17.53 -16.46
C GLY A 408 17.52 -17.05 -15.56
N ASP A 409 17.85 -16.44 -14.42
CA ASP A 409 16.86 -15.84 -13.50
C ASP A 409 16.62 -14.35 -13.75
N LYS A 410 17.26 -13.75 -14.77
CA LYS A 410 17.09 -12.32 -15.09
C LYS A 410 15.95 -12.12 -16.08
N ILE A 411 15.14 -11.08 -15.82
CA ILE A 411 14.15 -10.57 -16.74
C ILE A 411 14.85 -9.61 -17.71
N VAL A 412 14.68 -9.88 -19.01
CA VAL A 412 15.20 -9.03 -20.09
C VAL A 412 14.01 -8.51 -20.87
N TYR A 413 13.67 -7.25 -20.67
CA TYR A 413 12.61 -6.59 -21.44
C TYR A 413 13.02 -6.41 -22.90
N SER A 414 12.03 -6.36 -23.79
CA SER A 414 12.26 -6.14 -25.22
C SER A 414 12.92 -4.77 -25.47
N ASP A 415 13.67 -4.67 -26.57
CA ASP A 415 14.36 -3.42 -26.94
C ASP A 415 13.41 -2.22 -27.05
N GLU A 416 12.17 -2.44 -27.46
CA GLU A 416 11.14 -1.42 -27.54
C GLU A 416 10.80 -0.83 -26.18
N ILE A 417 10.75 -1.65 -25.14
CA ILE A 417 10.45 -1.24 -23.76
C ILE A 417 11.65 -0.55 -23.14
N VAL A 418 12.84 -1.15 -23.27
CA VAL A 418 14.09 -0.61 -22.67
C VAL A 418 14.46 0.75 -23.26
N ASN A 419 14.24 0.95 -24.58
CA ASN A 419 14.58 2.21 -25.27
C ASN A 419 13.40 3.20 -25.32
N SER A 420 12.34 2.96 -24.56
CA SER A 420 11.19 3.89 -24.49
C SER A 420 11.58 5.19 -23.80
N ALA A 421 11.18 6.32 -24.40
CA ALA A 421 11.35 7.64 -23.79
C ALA A 421 10.56 7.81 -22.49
N ASP A 422 9.54 6.98 -22.26
CA ASP A 422 8.73 6.98 -21.04
C ASP A 422 9.36 6.16 -19.90
N GLY A 423 10.49 5.49 -20.15
CA GLY A 423 11.06 4.50 -19.23
C GLY A 423 10.29 3.17 -19.21
N ILE A 424 10.87 2.15 -18.60
CA ILE A 424 10.33 0.77 -18.60
C ILE A 424 8.92 0.72 -18.01
N TYR A 425 8.73 1.26 -16.81
CA TYR A 425 7.45 1.17 -16.09
C TYR A 425 6.30 1.83 -16.83
N LYS A 426 6.45 3.10 -17.17
CA LYS A 426 5.42 3.88 -17.85
C LYS A 426 5.11 3.30 -19.22
N SER A 427 6.13 2.80 -19.92
CA SER A 427 5.95 2.09 -21.19
C SER A 427 5.12 0.82 -21.03
N MET A 428 5.41 0.01 -20.00
CA MET A 428 4.65 -1.21 -19.69
C MET A 428 3.19 -0.90 -19.38
N GLN A 429 2.93 0.12 -18.58
CA GLN A 429 1.58 0.54 -18.24
C GLN A 429 0.81 1.09 -19.44
N LEU A 430 1.39 2.04 -20.17
CA LEU A 430 0.70 2.74 -21.27
C LEU A 430 0.44 1.86 -22.50
N LYS A 431 1.36 0.95 -22.84
CA LYS A 431 1.26 0.12 -24.04
C LYS A 431 0.59 -1.22 -23.81
N TYR A 432 0.90 -1.85 -22.66
CA TYR A 432 0.55 -3.23 -22.43
C TYR A 432 -0.46 -3.44 -21.28
N GLY A 433 -0.69 -2.41 -20.45
CA GLY A 433 -1.55 -2.49 -19.26
C GLY A 433 -0.92 -3.23 -18.07
N CYS A 434 0.41 -3.43 -18.11
CA CYS A 434 1.14 -4.11 -17.04
C CYS A 434 1.45 -3.15 -15.88
N GLY A 435 1.42 -3.65 -14.65
CA GLY A 435 1.82 -2.89 -13.47
C GLY A 435 0.84 -1.80 -13.01
N SER A 436 -0.41 -1.86 -13.46
CA SER A 436 -1.46 -0.92 -13.03
C SER A 436 -1.96 -1.26 -11.63
N ASP A 437 -1.98 -0.27 -10.73
CA ASP A 437 -2.49 -0.41 -9.37
C ASP A 437 -3.94 -0.93 -9.31
N VAL A 438 -4.73 -0.65 -10.35
CA VAL A 438 -6.16 -1.01 -10.39
C VAL A 438 -6.43 -2.42 -10.87
N THR A 439 -5.43 -3.11 -11.45
CA THR A 439 -5.58 -4.46 -12.01
C THR A 439 -4.61 -5.48 -11.43
N GLN A 440 -3.55 -5.04 -10.78
CA GLN A 440 -2.51 -5.91 -10.25
C GLN A 440 -2.87 -6.35 -8.82
N MET A 441 -3.50 -7.51 -8.69
CA MET A 441 -3.94 -8.02 -7.37
C MET A 441 -2.86 -8.81 -6.64
N VAL A 442 -1.87 -9.37 -7.34
CA VAL A 442 -0.69 -10.00 -6.73
C VAL A 442 0.56 -9.27 -7.19
N TRP A 443 1.21 -8.59 -6.24
CA TRP A 443 2.41 -7.81 -6.50
C TRP A 443 3.65 -8.69 -6.42
N ILE A 444 4.10 -9.20 -7.55
CA ILE A 444 5.38 -9.89 -7.68
C ILE A 444 6.50 -8.95 -8.14
N ASN A 445 6.17 -7.70 -8.46
CA ASN A 445 7.09 -6.71 -9.01
C ASN A 445 8.31 -6.47 -8.15
N ALA A 446 8.16 -6.35 -6.83
CA ALA A 446 9.30 -6.08 -5.96
C ALA A 446 10.37 -7.17 -6.06
N ARG A 447 9.92 -8.43 -6.14
CA ARG A 447 10.80 -9.59 -6.32
C ARG A 447 11.36 -9.67 -7.73
N GLU A 448 10.52 -9.44 -8.73
CA GLU A 448 10.92 -9.53 -10.14
C GLU A 448 11.76 -8.33 -10.57
N MET A 449 11.45 -7.12 -10.09
CA MET A 449 12.26 -5.92 -10.34
C MET A 449 13.72 -6.11 -9.92
N SER A 450 13.96 -6.75 -8.78
CA SER A 450 15.32 -7.03 -8.30
C SER A 450 16.12 -7.95 -9.23
N LYS A 451 15.47 -8.62 -10.18
CA LYS A 451 16.14 -9.49 -11.15
C LYS A 451 16.72 -8.73 -12.35
N TYR A 452 16.27 -7.54 -12.62
CA TYR A 452 16.78 -6.73 -13.74
C TYR A 452 17.40 -5.39 -13.34
N ASP A 453 17.15 -4.92 -12.13
CA ASP A 453 17.69 -3.67 -11.59
C ASP A 453 18.55 -3.97 -10.34
N GLU A 454 19.87 -4.01 -10.55
CA GLU A 454 20.83 -4.34 -9.50
C GLU A 454 20.86 -3.26 -8.39
N ASN A 455 20.66 -1.98 -8.73
CA ASN A 455 20.62 -0.89 -7.74
C ASN A 455 19.36 -0.99 -6.87
N TYR A 456 18.23 -1.32 -7.48
CA TYR A 456 17.00 -1.56 -6.72
C TYR A 456 17.11 -2.77 -5.79
N ALA A 457 17.73 -3.85 -6.27
CA ALA A 457 17.99 -5.04 -5.46
C ALA A 457 18.90 -4.75 -4.27
N GLU A 458 19.97 -3.98 -4.49
CA GLU A 458 20.93 -3.63 -3.46
C GLU A 458 20.31 -2.77 -2.36
N ILE A 459 19.59 -1.69 -2.71
CA ILE A 459 18.97 -0.82 -1.71
C ILE A 459 17.89 -1.56 -0.90
N ASN A 460 17.08 -2.42 -1.54
CA ASN A 460 16.11 -3.23 -0.83
C ASN A 460 16.77 -4.25 0.11
N SER A 461 17.90 -4.84 -0.30
CA SER A 461 18.68 -5.73 0.56
C SER A 461 19.27 -4.99 1.78
N GLN A 462 19.79 -3.78 1.58
CA GLN A 462 20.29 -2.93 2.67
C GLN A 462 19.18 -2.59 3.66
N VAL A 463 18.03 -2.11 3.18
CA VAL A 463 16.88 -1.74 4.03
C VAL A 463 16.31 -2.97 4.75
N ALA A 464 16.23 -4.13 4.10
CA ALA A 464 15.77 -5.37 4.73
C ALA A 464 16.69 -5.86 5.86
N ALA A 465 17.98 -5.48 5.85
CA ALA A 465 18.93 -5.78 6.90
C ALA A 465 18.87 -4.79 8.09
N MET A 466 18.18 -3.66 7.95
CA MET A 466 18.03 -2.67 9.01
C MET A 466 16.87 -3.07 9.94
N PRO A 467 17.07 -3.04 11.26
CA PRO A 467 16.01 -3.36 12.21
C PRO A 467 14.81 -2.43 12.05
N ASP A 468 13.63 -3.01 11.88
CA ASP A 468 12.34 -2.30 11.85
C ASP A 468 12.27 -1.12 10.85
N ALA A 469 13.14 -1.11 9.83
CA ALA A 469 13.20 -0.02 8.85
C ALA A 469 11.84 0.22 8.15
N ILE A 470 11.10 -0.84 7.85
CA ILE A 470 9.73 -0.77 7.34
C ILE A 470 8.81 -1.50 8.31
N GLN A 471 8.02 -0.73 9.04
CA GLN A 471 7.05 -1.26 10.00
C GLN A 471 5.73 -1.62 9.30
N SER A 472 4.93 -2.50 9.92
CA SER A 472 3.55 -2.75 9.48
C SER A 472 2.68 -1.52 9.75
N VAL A 473 1.61 -1.37 8.99
CA VAL A 473 0.59 -0.34 9.27
C VAL A 473 -0.01 -0.61 10.65
N PRO A 474 -0.22 0.43 11.48
CA PRO A 474 -0.88 0.28 12.76
C PRO A 474 -2.26 -0.37 12.64
N PRO A 475 -2.73 -1.10 13.65
CA PRO A 475 -4.08 -1.65 13.67
C PRO A 475 -5.13 -0.56 13.45
N THR A 476 -6.12 -0.83 12.62
CA THR A 476 -7.25 0.07 12.40
C THR A 476 -8.28 -0.17 13.50
N PRO A 477 -8.69 0.87 14.25
CA PRO A 477 -9.73 0.73 15.26
C PRO A 477 -11.06 0.26 14.67
N GLN A 478 -11.78 -0.55 15.42
CA GLN A 478 -13.12 -1.02 15.05
C GLN A 478 -14.17 -0.11 15.69
N PHE A 479 -14.50 0.98 15.04
CA PHE A 479 -15.53 1.92 15.48
C PHE A 479 -16.94 1.41 15.17
N ASP A 480 -17.90 1.68 16.07
CA ASP A 480 -19.31 1.70 15.69
C ASP A 480 -19.62 2.95 14.84
N ASP A 481 -20.79 2.97 14.19
CA ASP A 481 -21.16 4.05 13.27
C ASP A 481 -21.11 5.45 13.92
N LEU A 482 -21.53 5.57 15.17
CA LEU A 482 -21.54 6.84 15.88
C LEU A 482 -20.11 7.31 16.22
N THR A 483 -19.30 6.43 16.74
CA THR A 483 -17.89 6.70 17.07
C THR A 483 -17.10 7.02 15.80
N ALA A 484 -17.39 6.36 14.67
CA ALA A 484 -16.76 6.65 13.38
C ALA A 484 -17.12 8.06 12.88
N GLU A 485 -18.38 8.49 13.01
CA GLU A 485 -18.83 9.84 12.66
C GLU A 485 -18.16 10.89 13.55
N ASP A 486 -18.13 10.67 14.86
CA ASP A 486 -17.48 11.56 15.81
C ASP A 486 -15.96 11.69 15.53
N ALA A 487 -15.27 10.57 15.31
CA ALA A 487 -13.85 10.56 14.96
C ALA A 487 -13.58 11.31 13.64
N ALA A 488 -14.41 11.11 12.62
CA ALA A 488 -14.30 11.81 11.34
C ALA A 488 -14.51 13.33 11.49
N SER A 489 -15.43 13.74 12.37
CA SER A 489 -15.70 15.17 12.65
C SER A 489 -14.52 15.88 13.31
N LEU A 490 -13.73 15.17 14.13
CA LEU A 490 -12.52 15.70 14.78
C LEU A 490 -11.30 15.64 13.87
N ARG A 491 -11.17 14.59 13.05
CA ARG A 491 -10.01 14.36 12.17
C ARG A 491 -9.75 15.51 11.22
N THR A 492 -10.77 16.03 10.55
CA THR A 492 -10.62 17.07 9.52
C THR A 492 -10.07 18.37 10.10
N PRO A 493 -10.68 19.01 11.12
CA PRO A 493 -10.13 20.25 11.67
C PRO A 493 -8.75 20.09 12.32
N LEU A 494 -8.46 18.93 12.91
CA LEU A 494 -7.13 18.64 13.45
C LEU A 494 -6.09 18.52 12.33
N GLY A 495 -6.41 17.81 11.24
CA GLY A 495 -5.52 17.66 10.08
C GLY A 495 -5.25 18.99 9.39
N ASP A 496 -6.29 19.80 9.14
CA ASP A 496 -6.17 21.11 8.51
C ASP A 496 -5.30 22.06 9.37
N THR A 497 -5.50 22.03 10.69
CA THR A 497 -4.70 22.84 11.63
C THR A 497 -3.23 22.41 11.62
N PHE A 498 -2.96 21.09 11.62
CA PHE A 498 -1.60 20.58 11.48
C PHE A 498 -0.92 21.11 10.22
N GLU A 499 -1.57 21.03 9.05
CA GLU A 499 -0.99 21.49 7.78
C GLU A 499 -0.68 22.97 7.77
N VAL A 500 -1.59 23.80 8.29
CA VAL A 500 -1.39 25.25 8.39
C VAL A 500 -0.20 25.62 9.27
N TRP A 501 -0.06 24.95 10.43
CA TRP A 501 1.05 25.21 11.33
C TRP A 501 2.37 24.62 10.81
N ALA A 502 2.33 23.44 10.17
CA ALA A 502 3.50 22.85 9.53
C ALA A 502 4.09 23.79 8.46
N ASP A 503 3.26 24.33 7.56
CA ASP A 503 3.70 25.36 6.59
C ASP A 503 4.30 26.57 7.30
N ALA A 504 3.63 27.07 8.33
CA ALA A 504 4.08 28.26 9.05
C ALA A 504 5.43 28.03 9.76
N PHE A 505 5.66 26.85 10.34
CA PHE A 505 6.94 26.50 10.97
C PHE A 505 8.05 26.33 9.92
N ILE A 506 7.81 25.60 8.85
CA ILE A 506 8.80 25.36 7.81
C ILE A 506 9.22 26.67 7.14
N THR A 507 8.26 27.52 6.77
CA THR A 507 8.52 28.77 6.06
C THR A 507 9.02 29.90 6.96
N GLY A 508 9.11 29.68 8.28
CA GLY A 508 9.55 30.70 9.26
C GLY A 508 8.52 31.77 9.56
N LYS A 509 7.25 31.63 9.10
CA LYS A 509 6.13 32.51 9.51
C LYS A 509 5.84 32.37 11.01
N LYS A 510 6.13 31.21 11.57
CA LYS A 510 6.07 30.82 12.97
C LYS A 510 7.37 30.12 13.37
N SER A 511 7.73 30.22 14.66
CA SER A 511 8.92 29.58 15.20
C SER A 511 8.53 28.43 16.13
N THR A 512 9.17 27.26 15.97
CA THR A 512 9.02 26.14 16.90
C THR A 512 9.47 26.49 18.32
N ASP A 513 10.35 27.48 18.50
CA ASP A 513 10.84 27.89 19.81
C ASP A 513 9.83 28.77 20.58
N THR A 514 9.07 29.64 19.89
CA THR A 514 8.19 30.62 20.52
C THR A 514 6.70 30.36 20.33
N ASP A 515 6.31 29.70 19.26
CA ASP A 515 4.90 29.50 18.88
C ASP A 515 4.40 28.06 19.10
N TRP A 516 5.30 27.13 19.48
CA TRP A 516 4.93 25.71 19.66
C TRP A 516 3.82 25.50 20.70
N ASP A 517 3.91 26.17 21.84
CA ASP A 517 2.91 26.06 22.89
C ASP A 517 1.52 26.57 22.43
N ALA A 518 1.49 27.60 21.57
CA ALA A 518 0.25 28.11 21.00
C ALA A 518 -0.37 27.08 20.03
N TYR A 519 0.45 26.42 19.21
CA TYR A 519 0.03 25.33 18.34
C TYR A 519 -0.56 24.16 19.14
N VAL A 520 0.17 23.69 20.16
CA VAL A 520 -0.30 22.61 21.03
C VAL A 520 -1.63 22.97 21.71
N ALA A 521 -1.76 24.22 22.18
CA ALA A 521 -3.00 24.69 22.79
C ALA A 521 -4.17 24.71 21.78
N GLU A 522 -3.93 25.09 20.53
CA GLU A 522 -4.95 25.07 19.47
C GLU A 522 -5.39 23.63 19.16
N MET A 523 -4.47 22.68 19.00
CA MET A 523 -4.78 21.27 18.79
C MET A 523 -5.58 20.67 19.95
N LYS A 524 -5.26 21.03 21.19
CA LYS A 524 -6.03 20.64 22.39
C LYS A 524 -7.44 21.24 22.42
N ASN A 525 -7.60 22.48 22.01
CA ASN A 525 -8.92 23.12 21.88
C ASN A 525 -9.79 22.46 20.79
N LEU A 526 -9.17 21.79 19.81
CA LEU A 526 -9.83 20.96 18.79
C LEU A 526 -10.04 19.51 19.22
N SER A 527 -9.90 19.23 20.53
CA SER A 527 -10.16 17.90 21.13
C SER A 527 -9.20 16.79 20.65
N ILE A 528 -7.91 17.08 20.41
CA ILE A 528 -6.94 16.04 20.03
C ILE A 528 -6.83 14.93 21.09
N ASP A 529 -7.00 15.26 22.38
CA ASP A 529 -6.94 14.28 23.48
C ASP A 529 -8.15 13.34 23.45
N GLU A 530 -9.35 13.85 23.11
CA GLU A 530 -10.57 13.05 22.92
C GLU A 530 -10.44 12.15 21.68
N TYR A 531 -9.93 12.69 20.57
CA TYR A 531 -9.66 11.96 19.35
C TYR A 531 -8.68 10.80 19.59
N LEU A 532 -7.59 11.04 20.30
CA LEU A 532 -6.63 10.02 20.69
C LEU A 532 -7.27 8.93 21.58
N GLN A 533 -8.11 9.31 22.52
CA GLN A 533 -8.79 8.36 23.39
C GLN A 533 -9.71 7.42 22.60
N MET A 534 -10.46 7.92 21.61
CA MET A 534 -11.31 7.09 20.74
C MET A 534 -10.49 5.96 20.08
N TYR A 535 -9.30 6.27 19.59
CA TYR A 535 -8.42 5.28 18.95
C TYR A 535 -7.86 4.25 19.94
N ASN A 536 -7.50 4.65 21.14
CA ASN A 536 -6.96 3.74 22.15
C ASN A 536 -8.01 2.86 22.82
N ASP A 537 -9.25 3.32 22.91
CA ASP A 537 -10.36 2.56 23.50
C ASP A 537 -10.94 1.50 22.53
N ASN A 538 -10.67 1.62 21.20
CA ASN A 538 -11.23 0.78 20.13
C ASN A 538 -10.16 0.01 19.34
N LYS A 539 -8.95 -0.19 19.90
CA LYS A 539 -7.86 -0.95 19.28
C LYS A 539 -8.03 -2.47 19.37
#